data_84e0e82640901ffa1325cc09fdd41d7f
#
_entry.id   84e0e82640901ffa1325cc09fdd41d7f
#
_cell.length_a   1.000
_cell.length_b   1.000
_cell.length_c   1.000
_cell.angle_alpha   90.00
_cell.angle_beta   90.00
_cell.angle_gamma   90.00
#
_symmetry.space_group_name_H-M   'P 1'
#
loop_
_entity.id
_entity.type
_entity.pdbx_description
1 polymer ?
#
loop_
_entity_poly.entity_id
_entity_poly.type
_entity_poly.pdbx_seq_one_letter_code
_entity_poly.pdbx_strand_id
1 'polypeptide(L)' 'MQQYDLYINPQKPTVRLYVRKGAGLPDLENPKEWAFDGTAGQGDLPPDLVKKIETDGHAFRDMD' A
#
# COMPACT_ATOMS: atom_id res chain seq x y z
N MET A 1 -1.50 -3.77 -17.27
CA MET A 1 -2.19 -3.52 -16.00
C MET A 1 -1.18 -3.23 -14.92
N GLN A 2 -1.53 -2.35 -14.00
CA GLN A 2 -0.62 -1.97 -12.95
C GLN A 2 -0.72 -2.93 -11.77
N GLN A 3 0.40 -3.09 -11.07
CA GLN A 3 0.46 -3.87 -9.86
C GLN A 3 0.91 -2.97 -8.72
N TYR A 4 0.56 -3.38 -7.51
CA TYR A 4 0.84 -2.60 -6.31
C TYR A 4 1.43 -3.50 -5.25
N ASP A 5 2.40 -2.97 -4.51
CA ASP A 5 3.00 -3.67 -3.38
C ASP A 5 2.22 -3.32 -2.12
N LEU A 6 1.98 -4.34 -1.30
CA LEU A 6 1.23 -4.21 -0.06
C LEU A 6 2.17 -4.38 1.11
N TYR A 7 2.06 -3.46 2.07
CA TYR A 7 2.82 -3.52 3.32
C TYR A 7 1.86 -3.52 4.49
N ILE A 8 2.22 -4.23 5.53
CA ILE A 8 1.43 -4.30 6.75
C ILE A 8 2.27 -3.75 7.90
N ASN A 9 1.61 -3.05 8.83
CA ASN A 9 2.27 -2.60 10.04
C ASN A 9 2.05 -3.64 11.14
N PRO A 10 3.09 -4.35 11.60
CA PRO A 10 2.92 -5.39 12.61
C PRO A 10 2.37 -4.88 13.94
N GLN A 11 2.58 -3.61 14.25
CA GLN A 11 2.04 -3.00 15.47
C GLN A 11 0.57 -2.64 15.32
N LYS A 12 0.13 -2.44 14.09
CA LYS A 12 -1.27 -2.13 13.76
C LYS A 12 -1.69 -3.00 12.58
N PRO A 13 -1.98 -4.28 12.82
CA PRO A 13 -2.21 -5.23 11.72
C PRO A 13 -3.44 -4.92 10.88
N THR A 14 -4.33 -4.04 11.34
CA THR A 14 -5.47 -3.61 10.54
C THR A 14 -5.11 -2.54 9.50
N VAL A 15 -3.97 -1.88 9.67
CA VAL A 15 -3.55 -0.81 8.76
C VAL A 15 -2.64 -1.40 7.69
N ARG A 16 -2.98 -1.12 6.43
CA ARG A 16 -2.19 -1.57 5.29
C ARG A 16 -1.80 -0.37 4.44
N LEU A 17 -0.63 -0.47 3.84
CA LEU A 17 -0.10 0.56 2.95
C LEU A 17 0.01 -0.03 1.55
N TYR A 18 -0.52 0.67 0.57
CA TYR A 18 -0.42 0.29 -0.83
C TYR A 18 0.44 1.30 -1.57
N VAL A 19 1.41 0.80 -2.33
CA VAL A 19 2.27 1.62 -3.17
C VAL A 19 2.39 0.98 -4.53
N ARG A 20 2.86 1.74 -5.52
CA ARG A 20 3.13 1.19 -6.84
C ARG A 20 4.24 0.16 -6.76
N LYS A 21 4.13 -0.89 -7.54
CA LYS A 21 5.15 -1.94 -7.57
C LYS A 21 6.51 -1.34 -7.93
N GLY A 22 7.49 -1.61 -7.09
CA GLY A 22 8.85 -1.12 -7.28
C GLY A 22 9.10 0.28 -6.74
N ALA A 23 8.07 0.98 -6.29
CA ALA A 23 8.24 2.34 -5.76
C ALA A 23 8.86 2.36 -4.36
N GLY A 24 8.68 1.29 -3.61
CA GLY A 24 9.15 1.23 -2.23
C GLY A 24 8.27 2.03 -1.29
N LEU A 25 8.66 2.09 -0.03
CA LEU A 25 7.90 2.84 0.97
C LEU A 25 8.08 4.34 0.77
N PRO A 26 7.02 5.14 1.03
CA PRO A 26 7.17 6.59 0.99
C PRO A 26 8.13 7.09 2.06
N ASP A 27 8.76 8.22 1.78
CA ASP A 27 9.74 8.82 2.70
C ASP A 27 9.13 9.21 4.05
N LEU A 28 7.81 9.34 4.07
CA LEU A 28 7.08 9.72 5.29
C LEU A 28 7.02 8.60 6.32
N GLU A 29 7.33 7.36 5.90
CA GLU A 29 7.17 6.19 6.75
C GLU A 29 8.52 5.58 7.09
N ASN A 30 8.61 5.05 8.30
CA ASN A 30 9.79 4.31 8.72
C ASN A 30 9.74 2.91 8.12
N PRO A 31 10.68 2.54 7.24
CA PRO A 31 10.65 1.22 6.59
C PRO A 31 10.76 0.06 7.57
N LYS A 32 11.25 0.31 8.78
CA LYS A 32 11.34 -0.74 9.81
C LYS A 32 9.99 -1.07 10.44
N GLU A 33 9.04 -0.16 10.33
CA GLU A 33 7.69 -0.37 10.88
C GLU A 33 6.78 -1.12 9.93
N TRP A 34 7.19 -1.29 8.68
CA TRP A 34 6.37 -1.90 7.65
C TRP A 34 7.02 -3.18 7.14
N ALA A 35 6.20 -4.21 7.02
CA ALA A 35 6.63 -5.49 6.46
C ALA A 35 5.93 -5.73 5.14
N PHE A 36 6.65 -6.24 4.16
CA PHE A 36 6.08 -6.59 2.86
C PHE A 36 5.06 -7.71 3.04
N ASP A 37 3.83 -7.48 2.58
CA ASP A 37 2.74 -8.44 2.74
C ASP A 37 2.40 -9.17 1.44
N GLY A 38 2.67 -8.55 0.31
CA GLY A 38 2.37 -9.17 -0.97
C GLY A 38 2.18 -8.16 -2.07
N THR A 39 1.63 -8.62 -3.17
CA THR A 39 1.39 -7.80 -4.36
C THR A 39 -0.07 -7.99 -4.79
N ALA A 40 -0.70 -6.93 -5.23
CA ALA A 40 -2.06 -6.96 -5.74
C ALA A 40 -2.11 -6.33 -7.13
N GLY A 41 -2.99 -6.84 -7.99
CA GLY A 41 -3.27 -6.23 -9.27
C GLY A 41 -4.28 -5.10 -9.14
N GLN A 42 -4.31 -4.24 -10.14
CA GLN A 42 -5.25 -3.11 -10.16
C GLN A 42 -6.71 -3.57 -10.02
N GLY A 43 -7.05 -4.72 -10.61
CA GLY A 43 -8.41 -5.25 -10.52
C GLY A 43 -8.79 -5.78 -9.15
N ASP A 44 -7.81 -5.99 -8.27
CA ASP A 44 -8.06 -6.50 -6.91
C ASP A 44 -8.32 -5.39 -5.91
N LEU A 45 -8.17 -4.13 -6.32
CA LEU A 45 -8.30 -2.99 -5.43
C LEU A 45 -9.52 -2.15 -5.80
N PRO A 46 -10.17 -1.51 -4.80
CA PRO A 46 -11.26 -0.58 -5.09
C PRO A 46 -10.77 0.59 -5.96
N PRO A 47 -11.61 1.09 -6.87
CA PRO A 47 -11.20 2.22 -7.73
C PRO A 47 -10.76 3.46 -6.97
N ASP A 48 -11.38 3.74 -5.84
CA ASP A 48 -11.02 4.90 -5.02
C ASP A 48 -9.60 4.78 -4.47
N LEU A 49 -9.22 3.55 -4.07
CA LEU A 49 -7.90 3.29 -3.55
C LEU A 49 -6.85 3.42 -4.66
N VAL A 50 -7.14 2.88 -5.84
CA VAL A 50 -6.25 2.99 -6.98
C VAL A 50 -6.03 4.46 -7.34
N LYS A 51 -7.09 5.25 -7.35
CA LYS A 51 -7.00 6.67 -7.65
C LYS A 51 -6.12 7.40 -6.62
N LYS A 52 -6.23 7.05 -5.36
CA LYS A 52 -5.40 7.64 -4.31
C LYS A 52 -3.93 7.31 -4.52
N ILE A 53 -3.62 6.07 -4.86
CA ILE A 53 -2.25 5.64 -5.13
C ILE A 53 -1.70 6.40 -6.34
N GLU A 54 -2.50 6.56 -7.39
CA GLU A 54 -2.08 7.29 -8.59
C GLU A 54 -1.82 8.76 -8.31
N THR A 55 -2.61 9.37 -7.44
CA THR A 55 -2.50 10.79 -7.12
C THR A 55 -1.36 11.07 -6.14
N ASP A 56 -1.26 10.28 -5.08
CA ASP A 56 -0.32 10.55 -3.98
C ASP A 56 0.91 9.64 -4.00
N GLY A 57 0.90 8.60 -4.83
CA GLY A 57 1.98 7.62 -4.89
C GLY A 57 1.83 6.50 -3.87
N HIS A 58 0.90 6.63 -2.94
CA HIS A 58 0.63 5.62 -1.92
C HIS A 58 -0.77 5.83 -1.36
N ALA A 59 -1.27 4.82 -0.66
CA ALA A 59 -2.55 4.93 0.05
C ALA A 59 -2.53 4.04 1.29
N PHE A 60 -3.16 4.52 2.34
CA PHE A 60 -3.37 3.74 3.55
C PHE A 60 -4.80 3.22 3.57
N ARG A 61 -4.97 2.02 4.10
CA ARG A 61 -6.28 1.43 4.29
C ARG A 61 -6.35 0.81 5.67
N ASP A 62 -7.39 1.17 6.41
CA ASP A 62 -7.67 0.54 7.69
C ASP A 62 -8.73 -0.53 7.45
N MET A 63 -8.35 -1.77 7.73
CA MET A 63 -9.20 -2.94 7.47
C MET A 63 -10.13 -3.25 8.65
N ASP A 64 -10.06 -2.48 9.69
CA ASP A 64 -10.86 -2.70 10.90
C ASP A 64 -12.34 -2.39 10.69
#